data_44c095daf3ff9ee5379eeba2557a4e26
#
_entry.id   44c095daf3ff9ee5379eeba2557a4e26
#
_cell.length_a   1.000
_cell.length_b   1.000
_cell.length_c   1.000
_cell.angle_alpha   90.00
_cell.angle_beta   90.00
_cell.angle_gamma   90.00
#
_symmetry.space_group_name_H-M   'P 1'
#
loop_
_entity.id
_entity.type
_entity.pdbx_description
1 polymer ?
#
loop_
_entity_poly.entity_id
_entity_poly.type
_entity_poly.pdbx_seq_one_letter_code
_entity_poly.pdbx_strand_id
1 'polypeptide(L)'
;MSSARLSTVVLDAHDAHELAGFYVRLLGYEVRADEPDWVLIGPPPGQPGTALAFETEGAYTEPVWPTRRSGDQQMMLHLDIEVDDLDAETARAVAEGARIAEYQPQDDVRVLLDPSGHPFCLWVEATP
;
A
#
# COMPACT_ATOMS: atom_id res chain seq x y z
N MET A 1 -10.73 -16.12 -23.76
CA MET A 1 -10.44 -16.30 -22.33
C MET A 1 -8.96 -16.47 -22.07
N SER A 2 -8.48 -15.83 -21.07
CA SER A 2 -7.08 -15.96 -20.68
C SER A 2 -6.90 -17.10 -19.68
N SER A 3 -5.76 -17.81 -19.77
CA SER A 3 -5.35 -18.77 -18.75
C SER A 3 -4.47 -18.12 -17.67
N ALA A 4 -4.19 -16.82 -17.79
CA ALA A 4 -3.40 -16.08 -16.80
C ALA A 4 -4.30 -15.33 -15.85
N ARG A 5 -3.89 -15.25 -14.57
CA ARG A 5 -4.61 -14.51 -13.52
C ARG A 5 -3.59 -13.73 -12.70
N LEU A 6 -3.90 -12.47 -12.43
CA LEU A 6 -3.09 -11.70 -11.50
C LEU A 6 -3.34 -12.24 -10.09
N SER A 7 -2.30 -12.79 -9.47
CA SER A 7 -2.43 -13.38 -8.14
C SER A 7 -1.95 -12.44 -7.05
N THR A 8 -0.85 -11.74 -7.29
CA THR A 8 -0.13 -11.04 -6.22
C THR A 8 0.57 -9.81 -6.77
N VAL A 9 0.55 -8.72 -6.01
CA VAL A 9 1.41 -7.56 -6.25
C VAL A 9 2.52 -7.61 -5.20
N VAL A 10 3.77 -7.50 -5.63
CA VAL A 10 4.93 -7.54 -4.74
C VAL A 10 5.48 -6.13 -4.58
N LEU A 11 5.66 -5.70 -3.34
CA LEU A 11 6.23 -4.41 -2.99
C LEU A 11 7.59 -4.63 -2.31
N ASP A 12 8.61 -3.93 -2.79
CA ASP A 12 9.90 -3.90 -2.11
C ASP A 12 9.80 -3.02 -0.87
N ALA A 13 10.61 -3.32 0.13
CA ALA A 13 10.54 -2.65 1.42
C ALA A 13 11.92 -2.58 2.08
N HIS A 14 12.06 -1.64 3.02
CA HIS A 14 13.19 -1.66 3.96
C HIS A 14 13.14 -2.92 4.82
N ASP A 15 11.94 -3.28 5.28
CA ASP A 15 11.69 -4.45 6.10
C ASP A 15 10.34 -5.03 5.70
N ALA A 16 10.36 -6.21 5.10
CA ALA A 16 9.15 -6.88 4.61
C ALA A 16 8.12 -7.10 5.72
N HIS A 17 8.56 -7.45 6.93
CA HIS A 17 7.65 -7.72 8.04
C HIS A 17 6.96 -6.45 8.54
N GLU A 18 7.69 -5.34 8.62
CA GLU A 18 7.11 -4.07 9.02
C GLU A 18 6.03 -3.64 8.02
N LEU A 19 6.34 -3.70 6.74
CA LEU A 19 5.41 -3.26 5.69
C LEU A 19 4.21 -4.19 5.62
N ALA A 20 4.43 -5.50 5.69
CA ALA A 20 3.34 -6.48 5.69
C ALA A 20 2.41 -6.25 6.88
N GLY A 21 2.96 -6.02 8.08
CA GLY A 21 2.16 -5.75 9.28
C GLY A 21 1.26 -4.52 9.12
N PHE A 22 1.77 -3.48 8.51
CA PHE A 22 0.97 -2.29 8.22
C PHE A 22 -0.26 -2.63 7.36
N TYR A 23 -0.05 -3.33 6.24
CA TYR A 23 -1.16 -3.66 5.34
C TYR A 23 -2.10 -4.72 5.91
N VAL A 24 -1.61 -5.64 6.73
CA VAL A 24 -2.48 -6.57 7.48
C VAL A 24 -3.46 -5.78 8.35
N ARG A 25 -2.96 -4.78 9.08
CA ARG A 25 -3.82 -3.97 9.95
C ARG A 25 -4.74 -3.06 9.16
N LEU A 26 -4.23 -2.46 8.08
CA LEU A 26 -5.03 -1.54 7.28
C LEU A 26 -6.16 -2.25 6.53
N LEU A 27 -5.86 -3.38 5.90
CA LEU A 27 -6.79 -4.09 5.01
C LEU A 27 -7.57 -5.21 5.70
N GLY A 28 -7.17 -5.62 6.91
CA GLY A 28 -7.75 -6.80 7.54
C GLY A 28 -7.32 -8.09 6.85
N TYR A 29 -6.16 -8.09 6.21
CA TYR A 29 -5.62 -9.27 5.53
C TYR A 29 -4.99 -10.23 6.52
N GLU A 30 -4.80 -11.47 6.07
CA GLU A 30 -4.16 -12.53 6.86
C GLU A 30 -2.81 -12.88 6.25
N VAL A 31 -1.86 -13.25 7.10
CA VAL A 31 -0.56 -13.74 6.65
C VAL A 31 -0.72 -15.16 6.11
N ARG A 32 -0.24 -15.41 4.89
CA ARG A 32 -0.30 -16.70 4.23
C ARG A 32 1.06 -17.39 4.14
N ALA A 33 2.15 -16.61 4.11
CA ALA A 33 3.51 -17.14 4.13
C ALA A 33 4.40 -16.11 4.81
N ASP A 34 5.35 -16.58 5.60
CA ASP A 34 6.20 -15.73 6.41
C ASP A 34 7.62 -16.30 6.38
N GLU A 35 8.50 -15.65 5.64
CA GLU A 35 9.91 -16.01 5.53
C GLU A 35 10.74 -14.81 5.98
N PRO A 36 12.06 -14.98 6.27
CA PRO A 36 12.87 -13.90 6.82
C PRO A 36 12.84 -12.59 6.01
N ASP A 37 12.85 -12.67 4.67
CA ASP A 37 12.88 -11.49 3.81
C ASP A 37 11.67 -11.38 2.90
N TRP A 38 10.61 -12.14 3.18
CA TRP A 38 9.45 -12.17 2.29
C TRP A 38 8.19 -12.57 3.06
N VAL A 39 7.11 -11.81 2.86
CA VAL A 39 5.82 -12.08 3.51
C VAL A 39 4.72 -12.00 2.48
N LEU A 40 3.84 -12.98 2.45
CA LEU A 40 2.65 -12.99 1.61
C LEU A 40 1.41 -12.83 2.49
N ILE A 41 0.55 -11.88 2.12
CA ILE A 41 -0.72 -11.65 2.80
C ILE A 41 -1.86 -11.67 1.78
N GLY A 42 -3.06 -11.92 2.25
CA GLY A 42 -4.24 -11.89 1.38
C GLY A 42 -5.51 -11.74 2.17
N PRO A 43 -6.64 -11.54 1.45
CA PRO A 43 -7.93 -11.41 2.12
C PRO A 43 -8.28 -12.65 2.92
N PRO A 44 -9.10 -12.51 3.98
CA PRO A 44 -9.62 -13.67 4.70
C PRO A 44 -10.37 -14.62 3.78
N PRO A 45 -10.48 -15.92 4.13
CA PRO A 45 -11.19 -16.88 3.31
C PRO A 45 -12.61 -16.40 2.98
N GLY A 46 -13.01 -16.56 1.73
CA GLY A 46 -14.34 -16.18 1.27
C GLY A 46 -14.49 -14.70 0.90
N GLN A 47 -13.47 -13.89 1.09
CA GLN A 47 -13.50 -12.47 0.70
C GLN A 47 -12.67 -12.27 -0.56
N PRO A 48 -13.16 -11.43 -1.51
CA PRO A 48 -12.40 -11.11 -2.71
C PRO A 48 -11.28 -10.12 -2.39
N GLY A 49 -10.28 -10.09 -3.26
CA GLY A 49 -9.20 -9.13 -3.19
C GLY A 49 -7.91 -9.73 -3.73
N THR A 50 -6.98 -8.85 -4.08
CA THR A 50 -5.68 -9.24 -4.60
C THR A 50 -4.70 -9.43 -3.43
N ALA A 51 -3.93 -10.50 -3.47
CA ALA A 51 -2.88 -10.73 -2.49
C ALA A 51 -1.75 -9.72 -2.67
N LEU A 52 -1.06 -9.43 -1.58
CA LEU A 52 0.15 -8.60 -1.57
C LEU A 52 1.30 -9.42 -1.01
N ALA A 53 2.48 -9.21 -1.54
CA ALA A 53 3.69 -9.75 -0.96
C ALA A 53 4.68 -8.62 -0.74
N PHE A 54 5.59 -8.82 0.19
CA PHE A 54 6.57 -7.81 0.57
C PHE A 54 7.94 -8.46 0.62
N GLU A 55 8.91 -7.80 0.03
CA GLU A 55 10.27 -8.33 -0.08
C GLU A 55 11.24 -7.31 0.49
N THR A 56 12.09 -7.75 1.42
CA THR A 56 13.15 -6.89 1.92
C THR A 56 14.21 -6.73 0.85
N GLU A 57 14.45 -5.49 0.43
CA GLU A 57 15.46 -5.16 -0.58
C GLU A 57 16.57 -4.36 0.06
N GLY A 58 17.79 -4.92 0.11
CA GLY A 58 18.92 -4.28 0.77
C GLY A 58 19.32 -2.94 0.18
N ALA A 59 19.04 -2.74 -1.11
CA ALA A 59 19.34 -1.48 -1.81
C ALA A 59 18.09 -0.62 -2.03
N TYR A 60 17.06 -0.82 -1.23
CA TYR A 60 15.80 -0.12 -1.39
C TYR A 60 15.96 1.38 -1.21
N THR A 61 15.43 2.15 -2.16
CA THR A 61 15.36 3.61 -2.11
C THR A 61 13.89 4.01 -2.10
N GLU A 62 13.49 4.82 -1.12
CA GLU A 62 12.11 5.27 -1.03
C GLU A 62 11.72 6.12 -2.23
N PRO A 63 10.53 5.91 -2.80
CA PRO A 63 10.03 6.81 -3.84
C PRO A 63 9.87 8.22 -3.31
N VAL A 64 10.09 9.19 -4.19
CA VAL A 64 9.81 10.60 -3.93
C VAL A 64 8.57 10.98 -4.74
N TRP A 65 7.51 11.38 -4.04
CA TRP A 65 6.28 11.78 -4.71
C TRP A 65 5.75 13.09 -4.12
N PRO A 66 5.43 14.08 -4.95
CA PRO A 66 5.69 14.12 -6.40
C PRO A 66 7.20 14.16 -6.67
N THR A 67 7.60 13.54 -7.79
CA THR A 67 9.00 13.56 -8.21
C THR A 67 9.39 14.98 -8.60
N ARG A 68 10.46 15.49 -8.02
CA ARG A 68 10.87 16.91 -8.19
C ARG A 68 12.20 17.07 -8.89
N ARG A 69 13.05 16.05 -8.86
CA ARG A 69 14.41 16.10 -9.40
C ARG A 69 14.65 14.86 -10.25
N SER A 70 15.48 15.00 -11.27
CA SER A 70 15.77 13.89 -12.17
C SER A 70 16.44 12.69 -11.50
N GLY A 71 17.06 12.88 -10.35
CA GLY A 71 17.69 11.78 -9.61
C GLY A 71 16.79 11.11 -8.59
N ASP A 72 15.58 11.63 -8.40
CA ASP A 72 14.64 11.06 -7.44
C ASP A 72 14.11 9.72 -7.92
N GLN A 73 13.97 8.77 -7.00
CA GLN A 73 13.32 7.50 -7.28
C GLN A 73 11.84 7.74 -7.51
N GLN A 74 11.36 7.39 -8.69
CA GLN A 74 9.94 7.54 -9.01
C GLN A 74 9.12 6.43 -8.38
N MET A 75 7.88 6.77 -8.04
CA MET A 75 6.84 5.79 -7.80
C MET A 75 6.54 5.09 -9.14
N MET A 76 6.66 3.77 -9.20
CA MET A 76 6.40 3.02 -10.41
C MET A 76 4.95 2.55 -10.50
N LEU A 77 4.30 2.41 -9.36
CA LEU A 77 2.87 2.12 -9.23
C LEU A 77 2.43 2.54 -7.83
N HIS A 78 1.14 2.57 -7.61
CA HIS A 78 0.60 2.79 -6.27
C HIS A 78 -0.68 1.97 -6.10
N LEU A 79 -1.06 1.74 -4.86
CA LEU A 79 -2.29 1.05 -4.53
C LEU A 79 -3.40 2.07 -4.33
N ASP A 80 -4.59 1.78 -4.87
CA ASP A 80 -5.80 2.54 -4.58
C ASP A 80 -6.69 1.68 -3.70
N ILE A 81 -7.08 2.21 -2.56
CA ILE A 81 -7.86 1.50 -1.56
C ILE A 81 -9.16 2.26 -1.35
N GLU A 82 -10.27 1.62 -1.71
CA GLU A 82 -11.59 2.22 -1.49
C GLU A 82 -11.98 2.12 -0.02
N VAL A 83 -12.48 3.24 0.52
CA VAL A 83 -12.93 3.30 1.91
C VAL A 83 -14.32 3.98 1.96
N ASP A 84 -15.03 3.78 3.07
CA ASP A 84 -16.35 4.37 3.24
C ASP A 84 -16.30 5.77 3.85
N ASP A 85 -15.33 6.03 4.72
CA ASP A 85 -15.16 7.31 5.42
C ASP A 85 -13.71 7.74 5.28
N LEU A 86 -13.48 8.74 4.43
CA LEU A 86 -12.12 9.15 4.07
C LEU A 86 -11.35 9.68 5.28
N ASP A 87 -11.96 10.54 6.07
CA ASP A 87 -11.27 11.15 7.22
C ASP A 87 -10.96 10.13 8.31
N ALA A 88 -11.92 9.25 8.62
CA ALA A 88 -11.72 8.23 9.65
C ALA A 88 -10.64 7.23 9.21
N GLU A 89 -10.66 6.79 7.96
CA GLU A 89 -9.68 5.83 7.48
C GLU A 89 -8.29 6.44 7.31
N THR A 90 -8.22 7.71 6.94
CA THR A 90 -6.94 8.44 6.91
C THR A 90 -6.32 8.49 8.31
N ALA A 91 -7.12 8.83 9.32
CA ALA A 91 -6.63 8.87 10.70
C ALA A 91 -6.18 7.49 11.18
N ARG A 92 -6.94 6.44 10.81
CA ARG A 92 -6.58 5.07 11.17
C ARG A 92 -5.26 4.64 10.50
N ALA A 93 -5.09 4.95 9.22
CA ALA A 93 -3.85 4.63 8.51
C ALA A 93 -2.65 5.33 9.15
N VAL A 94 -2.79 6.60 9.53
CA VAL A 94 -1.71 7.33 10.22
C VAL A 94 -1.39 6.69 11.56
N ALA A 95 -2.42 6.28 12.32
CA ALA A 95 -2.21 5.59 13.61
C ALA A 95 -1.46 4.27 13.43
N GLU A 96 -1.60 3.63 12.28
CA GLU A 96 -0.92 2.36 11.97
C GLU A 96 0.47 2.55 11.36
N GLY A 97 0.89 3.79 11.08
CA GLY A 97 2.25 4.07 10.64
C GLY A 97 2.40 4.81 9.31
N ALA A 98 1.29 5.16 8.65
CA ALA A 98 1.36 5.93 7.42
C ALA A 98 1.61 7.41 7.70
N ARG A 99 2.07 8.13 6.66
CA ARG A 99 2.22 9.58 6.70
C ARG A 99 1.34 10.18 5.61
N ILE A 100 0.70 11.31 5.89
CA ILE A 100 -0.09 12.03 4.89
C ILE A 100 0.89 12.78 3.98
N ALA A 101 0.76 12.61 2.66
CA ALA A 101 1.59 13.34 1.71
C ALA A 101 1.22 14.83 1.75
N GLU A 102 2.21 15.69 1.52
CA GLU A 102 1.96 17.15 1.54
C GLU A 102 1.05 17.58 0.40
N TYR A 103 1.22 17.00 -0.78
CA TYR A 103 0.42 17.34 -1.96
C TYR A 103 -0.82 16.46 -2.02
N GLN A 104 -2.00 17.09 -2.05
CA GLN A 104 -3.29 16.39 -2.13
C GLN A 104 -4.05 16.94 -3.33
N PRO A 105 -3.97 16.26 -4.48
CA PRO A 105 -4.53 16.81 -5.72
C PRO A 105 -6.06 16.76 -5.82
N GLN A 106 -6.74 15.95 -5.00
CA GLN A 106 -8.19 15.73 -5.12
C GLN A 106 -8.87 15.72 -3.76
N ASP A 107 -10.12 16.18 -3.72
CA ASP A 107 -10.87 16.27 -2.45
C ASP A 107 -11.39 14.92 -1.96
N ASP A 108 -11.68 14.00 -2.88
CA ASP A 108 -12.24 12.68 -2.57
C ASP A 108 -11.19 11.57 -2.49
N VAL A 109 -9.91 11.94 -2.54
CA VAL A 109 -8.77 11.03 -2.45
C VAL A 109 -7.78 11.59 -1.45
N ARG A 110 -7.17 10.72 -0.65
CA ARG A 110 -6.01 11.10 0.18
C ARG A 110 -4.82 10.27 -0.23
N VAL A 111 -3.71 10.95 -0.51
CA VAL A 111 -2.45 10.29 -0.78
C VAL A 111 -1.68 10.18 0.52
N LEU A 112 -1.26 8.97 0.83
CA LEU A 112 -0.44 8.68 2.00
C LEU A 112 0.83 7.95 1.57
N LEU A 113 1.79 7.90 2.47
CA LEU A 113 3.01 7.13 2.30
C LEU A 113 3.01 6.02 3.35
N ASP A 114 3.26 4.80 2.92
CA ASP A 114 3.33 3.67 3.85
C ASP A 114 4.67 3.66 4.61
N PRO A 115 4.90 2.74 5.54
CA PRO A 115 6.13 2.73 6.34
C PRO A 115 7.43 2.60 5.52
N SER A 116 7.36 2.11 4.30
CA SER A 116 8.52 2.09 3.39
C SER A 116 8.50 3.24 2.39
N GLY A 117 7.55 4.15 2.51
CA GLY A 117 7.49 5.35 1.67
C GLY A 117 6.78 5.19 0.34
N HIS A 118 6.15 4.03 0.08
CA HIS A 118 5.34 3.88 -1.13
C HIS A 118 4.09 4.76 -1.03
N PRO A 119 3.82 5.61 -2.02
CA PRO A 119 2.53 6.29 -2.09
C PRO A 119 1.39 5.29 -2.26
N PHE A 120 0.30 5.51 -1.57
CA PHE A 120 -0.95 4.82 -1.79
C PHE A 120 -2.09 5.80 -1.58
N CYS A 121 -3.25 5.49 -2.15
CA CYS A 121 -4.41 6.37 -2.06
C CYS A 121 -5.54 5.68 -1.34
N LEU A 122 -6.20 6.44 -0.47
CA LEU A 122 -7.52 6.10 0.04
C LEU A 122 -8.52 6.94 -0.74
N TRP A 123 -9.61 6.34 -1.19
CA TRP A 123 -10.60 7.07 -1.96
C TRP A 123 -12.01 6.64 -1.59
N VAL A 124 -12.93 7.56 -1.78
CA VAL A 124 -14.36 7.30 -1.57
C VAL A 124 -15.08 7.53 -2.87
N GLU A 125 -16.13 6.74 -3.09
CA GLU A 125 -16.98 6.94 -4.25
C GLU A 125 -17.73 8.26 -4.10
N ALA A 126 -17.74 9.06 -5.19
CA ALA A 126 -18.44 10.31 -5.19
C ALA A 126 -19.94 10.05 -4.99
N THR A 127 -20.54 10.77 -4.03
CA THR A 127 -21.98 10.66 -3.80
C THR A 127 -22.72 11.30 -4.96
N PRO A 128 -23.69 10.62 -5.58
CA PRO A 128 -24.47 11.19 -6.67
C PRO A 128 -25.31 12.37 -6.21
#